data_63f6c6b3635810ad143ec5b11c91f025
#
_entry.id   63f6c6b3635810ad143ec5b11c91f025
#
_cell.length_a   1.000
_cell.length_b   1.000
_cell.length_c   1.000
_cell.angle_alpha   90.00
_cell.angle_beta   90.00
_cell.angle_gamma   90.00
#
_symmetry.space_group_name_H-M   'P 1'
#
loop_
_entity.id
_entity.type
_entity.pdbx_description
1 polymer ?
#
loop_
_entity_poly.entity_id
_entity_poly.type
_entity_poly.pdbx_seq_one_letter_code
_entity_poly.pdbx_strand_id
1 'polypeptide(L)'
;LLLAARKAQKGKRFKDSTSNFNLELEKGLISLQQGLKNQTYQMGEYKRFYVYDPKERLISAAPYADRVVQHALCNIIEPIFGKSFIYDNYACRKDKGSHKAVDRFTEYSRKNDYILKCDIRHYFASIDHNTLYWLIGKKIRDPKTLWLIKLIIDSTPSPGISIGNLTSQIFANLYLNGLDHHLKETIKCKYYI
;
A
#
# COMPACT_ATOMS: atom_id res chain seq x y z
N LEU A 1 10.15 -14.34 -3.93
CA LEU A 1 9.15 -14.27 -5.02
C LEU A 1 8.09 -15.38 -4.90
N LEU A 2 8.43 -16.66 -4.65
CA LEU A 2 7.45 -17.75 -4.56
C LEU A 2 6.37 -17.49 -3.49
N LEU A 3 6.76 -17.05 -2.28
CA LEU A 3 5.81 -16.66 -1.23
C LEU A 3 4.90 -15.50 -1.68
N ALA A 4 5.46 -14.55 -2.42
CA ALA A 4 4.71 -13.41 -2.97
C ALA A 4 3.67 -13.87 -4.01
N ALA A 5 4.04 -14.78 -4.91
CA ALA A 5 3.11 -15.37 -5.89
C ALA A 5 1.96 -16.09 -5.19
N ARG A 6 2.26 -16.90 -4.17
CA ARG A 6 1.22 -17.57 -3.34
C ARG A 6 0.27 -16.57 -2.67
N LYS A 7 0.77 -15.43 -2.18
CA LYS A 7 -0.08 -14.37 -1.62
C LYS A 7 -0.90 -13.66 -2.69
N ALA A 8 -0.29 -13.32 -3.83
CA ALA A 8 -0.93 -12.57 -4.91
C ALA A 8 -2.10 -13.34 -5.57
N GLN A 9 -2.06 -14.68 -5.59
CA GLN A 9 -3.11 -15.52 -6.16
C GLN A 9 -4.33 -15.73 -5.24
N LYS A 10 -4.25 -15.38 -3.96
CA LYS A 10 -5.33 -15.64 -2.99
C LYS A 10 -6.64 -14.99 -3.46
N GLY A 11 -7.71 -15.81 -3.59
CA GLY A 11 -9.01 -15.38 -4.11
C GLY A 11 -9.05 -15.02 -5.60
N LYS A 12 -7.97 -15.30 -6.37
CA LYS A 12 -7.85 -14.92 -7.77
C LYS A 12 -7.30 -16.07 -8.67
N ARG A 13 -7.27 -17.30 -8.17
CA ARG A 13 -6.70 -18.46 -8.88
C ARG A 13 -7.38 -18.75 -10.22
N PHE A 14 -8.68 -18.48 -10.33
CA PHE A 14 -9.49 -18.74 -11.53
C PHE A 14 -9.44 -17.63 -12.59
N LYS A 15 -8.66 -16.56 -12.34
CA LYS A 15 -8.49 -15.50 -13.34
C LYS A 15 -7.44 -15.92 -14.36
N ASP A 16 -7.74 -15.77 -15.65
CA ASP A 16 -6.86 -16.17 -16.75
C ASP A 16 -5.42 -15.68 -16.58
N SER A 17 -5.24 -14.41 -16.22
CA SER A 17 -3.90 -13.84 -15.99
C SER A 17 -3.13 -14.54 -14.85
N THR A 18 -3.82 -15.05 -13.84
CA THR A 18 -3.22 -15.80 -12.72
C THR A 18 -2.95 -17.24 -13.13
N SER A 19 -3.92 -17.88 -13.82
CA SER A 19 -3.81 -19.24 -14.31
C SER A 19 -2.66 -19.36 -15.30
N ASN A 20 -2.60 -18.49 -16.32
CA ASN A 20 -1.54 -18.50 -17.33
C ASN A 20 -0.14 -18.30 -16.73
N PHE A 21 0.01 -17.39 -15.77
CA PHE A 21 1.29 -17.23 -15.07
C PHE A 21 1.67 -18.49 -14.27
N ASN A 22 0.70 -19.13 -13.64
CA ASN A 22 0.93 -20.34 -12.83
C ASN A 22 1.27 -21.56 -13.66
N LEU A 23 0.86 -21.67 -14.94
CA LEU A 23 1.26 -22.75 -15.85
C LEU A 23 2.79 -22.76 -16.06
N GLU A 24 3.42 -21.60 -16.12
CA GLU A 24 4.87 -21.45 -16.25
C GLU A 24 5.48 -20.74 -15.02
N LEU A 25 5.00 -21.07 -13.82
CA LEU A 25 5.32 -20.33 -12.58
C LEU A 25 6.83 -20.18 -12.36
N GLU A 26 7.59 -21.25 -12.50
CA GLU A 26 9.03 -21.25 -12.26
C GLU A 26 9.75 -20.30 -13.23
N LYS A 27 9.48 -20.45 -14.52
CA LYS A 27 10.04 -19.59 -15.57
C LYS A 27 9.67 -18.12 -15.35
N GLY A 28 8.40 -17.85 -15.01
CA GLY A 28 7.94 -16.50 -14.70
C GLY A 28 8.66 -15.90 -13.48
N LEU A 29 8.86 -16.67 -12.41
CA LEU A 29 9.56 -16.19 -11.21
C LEU A 29 11.05 -15.95 -11.45
N ILE A 30 11.71 -16.80 -12.26
CA ILE A 30 13.12 -16.63 -12.64
C ILE A 30 13.28 -15.37 -13.48
N SER A 31 12.41 -15.15 -14.47
CA SER A 31 12.41 -13.95 -15.29
C SER A 31 12.24 -12.67 -14.43
N LEU A 32 11.26 -12.66 -13.52
CA LEU A 32 11.09 -11.55 -12.57
C LEU A 32 12.32 -11.34 -11.70
N GLN A 33 12.93 -12.42 -11.20
CA GLN A 33 14.13 -12.34 -10.38
C GLN A 33 15.30 -11.70 -11.14
N GLN A 34 15.52 -12.12 -12.38
CA GLN A 34 16.58 -11.57 -13.23
C GLN A 34 16.35 -10.08 -13.53
N GLY A 35 15.12 -9.74 -13.94
CA GLY A 35 14.74 -8.33 -14.19
C GLY A 35 14.94 -7.43 -12.98
N LEU A 36 14.56 -7.90 -11.78
CA LEU A 36 14.75 -7.15 -10.53
C LEU A 36 16.23 -7.02 -10.14
N LYS A 37 17.02 -8.10 -10.26
CA LYS A 37 18.47 -8.07 -9.97
C LYS A 37 19.23 -7.13 -10.87
N ASN A 38 18.89 -7.15 -12.16
CA ASN A 38 19.56 -6.35 -13.20
C ASN A 38 18.94 -4.96 -13.36
N GLN A 39 17.91 -4.61 -12.59
CA GLN A 39 17.17 -3.35 -12.69
C GLN A 39 16.58 -3.10 -14.10
N THR A 40 16.25 -4.14 -14.83
CA THR A 40 15.63 -4.09 -16.16
C THR A 40 14.12 -4.37 -16.12
N TYR A 41 13.58 -4.65 -14.95
CA TYR A 41 12.15 -4.87 -14.75
C TYR A 41 11.35 -3.59 -15.09
N GLN A 42 10.26 -3.76 -15.81
CA GLN A 42 9.31 -2.69 -16.15
C GLN A 42 7.92 -3.08 -15.68
N MET A 43 7.15 -2.09 -15.22
CA MET A 43 5.74 -2.28 -14.87
C MET A 43 4.92 -2.49 -16.15
N GLY A 44 4.01 -3.45 -16.10
CA GLY A 44 3.05 -3.66 -17.18
C GLY A 44 1.89 -2.65 -17.14
N GLU A 45 1.10 -2.64 -18.22
CA GLU A 45 -0.04 -1.74 -18.32
C GLU A 45 -1.15 -2.08 -17.32
N TYR A 46 -1.67 -1.05 -16.65
CA TYR A 46 -2.78 -1.18 -15.72
C TYR A 46 -4.11 -1.33 -16.46
N LYS A 47 -4.92 -2.33 -16.07
CA LYS A 47 -6.31 -2.38 -16.45
C LYS A 47 -7.10 -1.42 -15.56
N ARG A 48 -7.67 -0.36 -16.15
CA ARG A 48 -8.44 0.65 -15.42
C ARG A 48 -9.94 0.40 -15.58
N PHE A 49 -10.68 0.54 -14.47
CA PHE A 49 -12.14 0.45 -14.46
C PHE A 49 -12.72 1.21 -13.28
N TYR A 50 -13.97 1.64 -13.41
CA TYR A 50 -14.68 2.33 -12.33
C TYR A 50 -15.42 1.36 -11.43
N VAL A 51 -15.45 1.65 -10.13
CA VAL A 51 -16.29 1.02 -9.12
C VAL A 51 -17.13 2.11 -8.49
N TYR A 52 -18.44 1.87 -8.34
CA TYR A 52 -19.42 2.88 -7.94
C TYR A 52 -19.99 2.69 -6.52
N ASP A 53 -19.50 1.73 -5.75
CA ASP A 53 -19.97 1.45 -4.40
C ASP A 53 -18.91 1.78 -3.34
N PRO A 54 -19.21 2.66 -2.37
CA PRO A 54 -20.33 3.61 -2.23
C PRO A 54 -20.10 4.93 -3.01
N LYS A 55 -18.92 5.12 -3.57
CA LYS A 55 -18.51 6.30 -4.35
C LYS A 55 -17.79 5.84 -5.61
N GLU A 56 -17.88 6.65 -6.67
CA GLU A 56 -17.11 6.43 -7.88
C GLU A 56 -15.60 6.47 -7.59
N ARG A 57 -14.91 5.40 -8.00
CA ARG A 57 -13.46 5.27 -7.85
C ARG A 57 -12.85 4.63 -9.08
N LEU A 58 -11.83 5.25 -9.65
CA LEU A 58 -11.03 4.65 -10.70
C LEU A 58 -10.04 3.66 -10.07
N ILE A 59 -10.23 2.39 -10.36
CA ILE A 59 -9.35 1.31 -9.90
C ILE A 59 -8.33 1.01 -10.99
N SER A 60 -7.06 0.97 -10.62
CA SER A 60 -5.95 0.58 -11.49
C SER A 60 -5.46 -0.81 -11.06
N ALA A 61 -5.86 -1.83 -11.81
CA ALA A 61 -5.47 -3.20 -11.53
C ALA A 61 -4.16 -3.53 -12.25
N ALA A 62 -3.10 -3.75 -11.51
CA ALA A 62 -1.81 -4.18 -12.04
C ALA A 62 -1.91 -5.60 -12.64
N PRO A 63 -1.14 -5.94 -13.69
CA PRO A 63 -0.92 -7.30 -14.17
C PRO A 63 -0.52 -8.25 -13.03
N TYR A 64 -0.73 -9.56 -13.22
CA TYR A 64 -0.45 -10.51 -12.14
C TYR A 64 1.04 -10.55 -11.77
N ALA A 65 1.95 -10.49 -12.75
CA ALA A 65 3.39 -10.42 -12.52
C ALA A 65 3.78 -9.24 -11.61
N ASP A 66 3.22 -8.06 -11.87
CA ASP A 66 3.47 -6.85 -11.08
C ASP A 66 2.92 -7.00 -9.66
N ARG A 67 1.75 -7.65 -9.51
CA ARG A 67 1.22 -7.95 -8.17
C ARG A 67 2.15 -8.89 -7.39
N VAL A 68 2.81 -9.85 -8.07
CA VAL A 68 3.82 -10.70 -7.43
C VAL A 68 5.00 -9.85 -6.95
N VAL A 69 5.50 -8.92 -7.77
CA VAL A 69 6.58 -8.01 -7.40
C VAL A 69 6.17 -7.10 -6.24
N GLN A 70 4.97 -6.52 -6.30
CA GLN A 70 4.44 -5.68 -5.21
C GLN A 70 4.29 -6.47 -3.90
N HIS A 71 3.79 -7.71 -3.94
CA HIS A 71 3.73 -8.57 -2.75
C HIS A 71 5.13 -8.91 -2.22
N ALA A 72 6.12 -9.12 -3.10
CA ALA A 72 7.50 -9.36 -2.68
C ALA A 72 8.09 -8.15 -1.96
N LEU A 73 7.88 -6.96 -2.52
CA LEU A 73 8.29 -5.71 -1.88
C LEU A 73 7.58 -5.50 -0.53
N CYS A 74 6.24 -5.65 -0.49
CA CYS A 74 5.46 -5.48 0.73
C CYS A 74 5.88 -6.44 1.84
N ASN A 75 6.25 -7.69 1.53
CA ASN A 75 6.77 -8.63 2.53
C ASN A 75 8.00 -8.11 3.28
N ILE A 76 8.78 -7.22 2.65
CA ILE A 76 10.00 -6.63 3.24
C ILE A 76 9.68 -5.30 3.91
N ILE A 77 8.94 -4.40 3.24
CA ILE A 77 8.76 -3.03 3.71
C ILE A 77 7.66 -2.91 4.79
N GLU A 78 6.62 -3.75 4.75
CA GLU A 78 5.52 -3.71 5.71
C GLU A 78 5.99 -3.87 7.17
N PRO A 79 6.86 -4.84 7.52
CA PRO A 79 7.40 -4.94 8.88
C PRO A 79 8.26 -3.75 9.30
N ILE A 80 8.95 -3.10 8.34
CA ILE A 80 9.80 -1.94 8.61
C ILE A 80 8.93 -0.74 8.96
N PHE A 81 7.96 -0.40 8.09
CA PHE A 81 7.08 0.74 8.31
C PHE A 81 6.06 0.49 9.42
N GLY A 82 5.56 -0.75 9.55
CA GLY A 82 4.60 -1.13 10.58
C GLY A 82 5.03 -0.81 12.00
N LYS A 83 6.35 -0.85 12.27
CA LYS A 83 6.95 -0.46 13.57
C LYS A 83 6.93 1.05 13.80
N SER A 84 6.79 1.85 12.75
CA SER A 84 6.79 3.31 12.86
C SER A 84 5.40 3.92 12.95
N PHE A 85 4.34 3.15 12.72
CA PHE A 85 2.96 3.65 12.83
C PHE A 85 2.52 3.70 14.29
N ILE A 86 1.74 4.73 14.62
CA ILE A 86 1.11 4.81 15.93
C ILE A 86 0.24 3.57 16.22
N TYR A 87 0.00 3.28 17.50
CA TYR A 87 -0.85 2.14 17.89
C TYR A 87 -2.24 2.23 17.25
N ASP A 88 -2.87 3.40 17.27
CA ASP A 88 -4.24 3.62 16.82
C ASP A 88 -4.37 3.86 15.30
N ASN A 89 -3.36 3.52 14.48
CA ASN A 89 -3.48 3.42 13.03
C ASN A 89 -4.01 2.02 12.66
N TYR A 90 -5.19 1.96 12.03
CA TYR A 90 -5.92 0.71 11.72
C TYR A 90 -6.01 0.40 10.23
N ALA A 91 -5.68 1.34 9.37
CA ALA A 91 -5.88 1.20 7.92
C ALA A 91 -4.95 0.14 7.32
N CYS A 92 -5.52 -0.90 6.71
CA CYS A 92 -4.79 -1.92 5.94
C CYS A 92 -3.59 -2.57 6.65
N ARG A 93 -3.63 -2.67 7.97
CA ARG A 93 -2.56 -3.29 8.79
C ARG A 93 -2.96 -4.69 9.24
N LYS A 94 -1.97 -5.58 9.31
CA LYS A 94 -2.13 -6.92 9.87
C LYS A 94 -2.60 -6.83 11.34
N ASP A 95 -3.53 -7.67 11.73
CA ASP A 95 -4.12 -7.73 13.08
C ASP A 95 -4.80 -6.45 13.55
N LYS A 96 -5.11 -5.53 12.62
CA LYS A 96 -5.89 -4.30 12.81
C LYS A 96 -7.17 -4.37 11.95
N GLY A 97 -7.52 -3.35 11.24
CA GLY A 97 -8.66 -3.31 10.32
C GLY A 97 -9.90 -2.67 10.91
N SER A 98 -10.97 -2.62 10.09
CA SER A 98 -12.17 -1.82 10.37
C SER A 98 -12.89 -2.23 11.67
N HIS A 99 -13.00 -3.53 11.96
CA HIS A 99 -13.67 -3.98 13.18
C HIS A 99 -12.96 -3.47 14.44
N LYS A 100 -11.64 -3.66 14.52
CA LYS A 100 -10.86 -3.16 15.67
C LYS A 100 -10.84 -1.63 15.75
N ALA A 101 -10.92 -0.95 14.61
CA ALA A 101 -11.07 0.51 14.57
C ALA A 101 -12.41 0.93 15.19
N VAL A 102 -13.50 0.24 14.84
CA VAL A 102 -14.83 0.50 15.42
C VAL A 102 -14.86 0.21 16.92
N ASP A 103 -14.27 -0.89 17.37
CA ASP A 103 -14.17 -1.21 18.81
C ASP A 103 -13.42 -0.09 19.55
N ARG A 104 -12.29 0.35 19.02
CA ARG A 104 -11.49 1.43 19.59
C ARG A 104 -12.23 2.77 19.57
N PHE A 105 -12.89 3.08 18.47
CA PHE A 105 -13.74 4.26 18.36
C PHE A 105 -14.87 4.24 19.41
N THR A 106 -15.54 3.10 19.59
CA THR A 106 -16.60 2.94 20.56
C THR A 106 -16.09 3.13 22.00
N GLU A 107 -14.90 2.61 22.32
CA GLU A 107 -14.25 2.85 23.62
C GLU A 107 -14.00 4.36 23.84
N TYR A 108 -13.55 5.07 22.82
CA TYR A 108 -13.24 6.50 22.91
C TYR A 108 -14.51 7.36 22.98
N SER A 109 -15.54 7.05 22.18
CA SER A 109 -16.80 7.80 22.16
C SER A 109 -17.56 7.75 23.47
N ARG A 110 -17.43 6.63 24.22
CA ARG A 110 -18.04 6.53 25.57
C ARG A 110 -17.41 7.45 26.63
N LYS A 111 -16.25 8.03 26.31
CA LYS A 111 -15.47 8.88 27.25
C LYS A 111 -15.48 10.36 26.84
N ASN A 112 -16.17 10.71 25.76
CA ASN A 112 -16.16 12.06 25.20
C ASN A 112 -17.55 12.43 24.69
N ASP A 113 -17.99 13.65 24.96
CA ASP A 113 -19.31 14.16 24.52
C ASP A 113 -19.30 14.62 23.07
N TYR A 114 -18.14 14.93 22.51
CA TYR A 114 -17.98 15.44 21.14
C TYR A 114 -17.03 14.60 20.33
N ILE A 115 -17.33 14.45 19.05
CA ILE A 115 -16.51 13.71 18.09
C ILE A 115 -16.25 14.60 16.88
N LEU A 116 -14.97 14.77 16.53
CA LEU A 116 -14.54 15.40 15.29
C LEU A 116 -14.16 14.30 14.29
N LYS A 117 -14.86 14.24 13.15
CA LYS A 117 -14.52 13.37 12.02
C LYS A 117 -13.95 14.20 10.89
N CYS A 118 -12.71 13.93 10.52
CA CYS A 118 -12.03 14.53 9.39
C CYS A 118 -11.85 13.53 8.25
N ASP A 119 -11.89 14.01 7.01
CA ASP A 119 -11.62 13.21 5.80
C ASP A 119 -10.82 14.04 4.81
N ILE A 120 -9.83 13.43 4.17
CA ILE A 120 -9.00 14.10 3.17
C ILE A 120 -9.60 13.84 1.79
N ARG A 121 -10.06 14.93 1.15
CA ARG A 121 -10.63 14.85 -0.20
C ARG A 121 -9.57 14.38 -1.20
N HIS A 122 -9.94 13.37 -2.01
CA HIS A 122 -9.07 12.82 -3.05
C HIS A 122 -7.67 12.39 -2.56
N TYR A 123 -7.58 11.82 -1.36
CA TYR A 123 -6.31 11.54 -0.69
C TYR A 123 -5.28 10.84 -1.59
N PHE A 124 -5.62 9.69 -2.20
CA PHE A 124 -4.71 8.95 -3.07
C PHE A 124 -4.25 9.75 -4.29
N ALA A 125 -5.13 10.56 -4.85
CA ALA A 125 -4.83 11.41 -6.01
C ALA A 125 -3.99 12.65 -5.67
N SER A 126 -3.90 13.02 -4.39
CA SER A 126 -3.15 14.21 -3.93
C SER A 126 -1.76 13.89 -3.38
N ILE A 127 -1.36 12.62 -3.32
CA ILE A 127 -0.04 12.23 -2.79
C ILE A 127 1.07 12.68 -3.76
N ASP A 128 1.95 13.56 -3.30
CA ASP A 128 3.12 14.00 -4.04
C ASP A 128 4.21 12.92 -4.04
N HIS A 129 4.73 12.58 -5.24
CA HIS A 129 5.70 11.51 -5.43
C HIS A 129 7.04 11.80 -4.76
N ASN A 130 7.51 13.06 -4.82
CA ASN A 130 8.81 13.42 -4.26
C ASN A 130 8.77 13.35 -2.73
N THR A 131 7.72 13.89 -2.13
CA THR A 131 7.48 13.83 -0.70
C THR A 131 7.36 12.38 -0.21
N LEU A 132 6.59 11.55 -0.93
CA LEU A 132 6.45 10.13 -0.61
C LEU A 132 7.79 9.40 -0.69
N TYR A 133 8.53 9.60 -1.78
CA TYR A 133 9.84 8.97 -1.99
C TYR A 133 10.85 9.38 -0.90
N TRP A 134 10.86 10.67 -0.53
CA TRP A 134 11.69 11.18 0.56
C TRP A 134 11.33 10.54 1.91
N LEU A 135 10.04 10.42 2.24
CA LEU A 135 9.59 9.76 3.46
C LEU A 135 10.04 8.30 3.52
N ILE A 136 9.95 7.59 2.39
CA ILE A 136 10.42 6.20 2.27
C ILE A 136 11.93 6.12 2.48
N GLY A 137 12.69 7.04 1.88
CA GLY A 137 14.14 7.11 1.96
C GLY A 137 14.69 7.36 3.37
N LYS A 138 13.86 7.85 4.30
CA LYS A 138 14.25 7.96 5.72
C LYS A 138 14.46 6.60 6.39
N LYS A 139 13.79 5.56 5.92
CA LYS A 139 13.81 4.21 6.52
C LYS A 139 14.50 3.18 5.64
N ILE A 140 14.36 3.29 4.34
CA ILE A 140 14.95 2.37 3.36
C ILE A 140 16.13 3.05 2.71
N ARG A 141 17.32 2.41 2.80
CA ARG A 141 18.58 2.95 2.27
C ARG A 141 19.11 2.16 1.07
N ASP A 142 18.61 0.94 0.85
CA ASP A 142 19.07 0.09 -0.26
C ASP A 142 18.67 0.69 -1.61
N PRO A 143 19.66 1.02 -2.50
CA PRO A 143 19.39 1.70 -3.76
C PRO A 143 18.52 0.88 -4.71
N LYS A 144 18.65 -0.45 -4.72
CA LYS A 144 17.86 -1.32 -5.60
C LYS A 144 16.39 -1.39 -5.15
N THR A 145 16.16 -1.42 -3.85
CA THR A 145 14.79 -1.34 -3.30
C THR A 145 14.17 0.04 -3.58
N LEU A 146 14.93 1.12 -3.41
CA LEU A 146 14.47 2.48 -3.72
C LEU A 146 14.17 2.66 -5.21
N TRP A 147 14.98 2.09 -6.09
CA TRP A 147 14.70 2.06 -7.53
C TRP A 147 13.36 1.38 -7.84
N LEU A 148 13.10 0.19 -7.26
CA LEU A 148 11.83 -0.51 -7.46
C LEU A 148 10.64 0.29 -6.92
N ILE A 149 10.79 0.90 -5.75
CA ILE A 149 9.76 1.74 -5.15
C ILE A 149 9.46 2.93 -6.05
N LYS A 150 10.50 3.60 -6.56
CA LYS A 150 10.33 4.71 -7.50
C LYS A 150 9.61 4.29 -8.76
N LEU A 151 9.98 3.15 -9.36
CA LEU A 151 9.31 2.59 -10.52
C LEU A 151 7.80 2.35 -10.28
N ILE A 152 7.44 1.87 -9.09
CA ILE A 152 6.04 1.64 -8.72
C ILE A 152 5.29 2.98 -8.50
N ILE A 153 5.91 3.94 -7.86
CA ILE A 153 5.32 5.28 -7.65
C ILE A 153 5.08 5.96 -9.00
N ASP A 154 6.09 5.99 -9.86
CA ASP A 154 6.06 6.65 -11.17
C ASP A 154 5.16 5.92 -12.20
N SER A 155 4.64 4.72 -11.88
CA SER A 155 3.68 4.02 -12.72
C SER A 155 2.30 4.71 -12.81
N THR A 156 2.10 5.76 -12.03
CA THR A 156 0.93 6.66 -12.08
C THR A 156 1.38 8.10 -12.31
N PRO A 157 0.57 8.96 -12.94
CA PRO A 157 0.89 10.38 -13.07
C PRO A 157 1.02 11.06 -11.70
N SER A 158 1.96 12.01 -11.57
CA SER A 158 2.11 12.84 -10.38
C SER A 158 1.22 14.10 -10.49
N PRO A 159 0.55 14.54 -9.40
CA PRO A 159 0.43 13.84 -8.14
C PRO A 159 -0.52 12.64 -8.22
N GLY A 160 -0.33 11.69 -7.31
CA GLY A 160 -1.25 10.58 -7.09
C GLY A 160 -0.60 9.20 -7.10
N ILE A 161 -1.20 8.27 -6.39
CA ILE A 161 -0.85 6.85 -6.40
C ILE A 161 -2.07 6.01 -6.77
N SER A 162 -1.84 4.87 -7.42
CA SER A 162 -2.94 4.03 -7.92
C SER A 162 -3.78 3.42 -6.80
N ILE A 163 -5.11 3.51 -6.95
CA ILE A 163 -6.03 2.72 -6.12
C ILE A 163 -6.13 1.32 -6.72
N GLY A 164 -5.78 0.31 -5.93
CA GLY A 164 -5.80 -1.10 -6.35
C GLY A 164 -4.46 -1.82 -6.15
N ASN A 165 -3.38 -1.11 -5.95
CA ASN A 165 -2.07 -1.68 -5.60
C ASN A 165 -1.93 -1.92 -4.10
N LEU A 166 -1.29 -3.04 -3.74
CA LEU A 166 -0.97 -3.35 -2.35
C LEU A 166 0.01 -2.34 -1.74
N THR A 167 1.01 -1.93 -2.51
CA THR A 167 2.01 -0.93 -2.11
C THR A 167 1.39 0.42 -1.77
N SER A 168 0.36 0.83 -2.52
CA SER A 168 -0.33 2.11 -2.29
C SER A 168 -0.96 2.22 -0.90
N GLN A 169 -1.40 1.09 -0.32
CA GLN A 169 -1.96 1.07 1.03
C GLN A 169 -0.89 1.40 2.09
N ILE A 170 0.31 0.83 1.94
CA ILE A 170 1.44 1.10 2.85
C ILE A 170 1.93 2.54 2.65
N PHE A 171 2.03 2.99 1.40
CA PHE A 171 2.47 4.34 1.05
C PHE A 171 1.53 5.42 1.58
N ALA A 172 0.23 5.19 1.48
CA ALA A 172 -0.77 6.09 2.06
C ALA A 172 -0.60 6.20 3.59
N ASN A 173 -0.51 5.09 4.31
CA ASN A 173 -0.28 5.12 5.75
C ASN A 173 1.02 5.85 6.12
N LEU A 174 2.09 5.63 5.35
CA LEU A 174 3.37 6.28 5.59
C LEU A 174 3.32 7.79 5.35
N TYR A 175 2.58 8.23 4.33
CA TYR A 175 2.49 9.65 3.97
C TYR A 175 1.90 10.49 5.10
N LEU A 176 0.91 9.99 5.83
CA LEU A 176 0.30 10.67 6.96
C LEU A 176 0.88 10.29 8.33
N ASN A 177 1.84 9.38 8.38
CA ASN A 177 2.41 8.94 9.66
C ASN A 177 3.00 10.09 10.50
N GLY A 178 3.57 11.10 9.84
CA GLY A 178 4.05 12.31 10.53
C GLY A 178 2.94 13.10 11.20
N LEU A 179 1.77 13.20 10.56
CA LEU A 179 0.58 13.84 11.14
C LEU A 179 0.06 13.03 12.33
N ASP A 180 -0.01 11.70 12.22
CA ASP A 180 -0.44 10.81 13.29
C ASP A 180 0.42 11.00 14.54
N HIS A 181 1.74 11.01 14.39
CA HIS A 181 2.68 11.27 15.49
C HIS A 181 2.52 12.69 16.05
N HIS A 182 2.39 13.69 15.19
CA HIS A 182 2.20 15.07 15.64
C HIS A 182 0.94 15.21 16.51
N LEU A 183 -0.17 14.63 16.09
CA LEU A 183 -1.42 14.66 16.85
C LEU A 183 -1.30 13.89 18.18
N LYS A 184 -0.68 12.71 18.19
CA LYS A 184 -0.53 11.89 19.41
C LYS A 184 0.52 12.43 20.37
N GLU A 185 1.68 12.85 19.89
CA GLU A 185 2.87 13.11 20.71
C GLU A 185 3.07 14.59 20.99
N THR A 186 2.82 15.48 20.00
CA THR A 186 3.00 16.92 20.16
C THR A 186 1.76 17.58 20.70
N ILE A 187 0.60 17.38 20.04
CA ILE A 187 -0.69 17.94 20.47
C ILE A 187 -1.27 17.15 21.64
N LYS A 188 -0.81 15.90 21.85
CA LYS A 188 -1.25 14.99 22.90
C LYS A 188 -2.73 14.63 22.82
N CYS A 189 -3.27 14.50 21.62
CA CYS A 189 -4.63 14.04 21.38
C CYS A 189 -4.81 12.57 21.82
N LYS A 190 -5.21 12.39 23.06
CA LYS A 190 -5.34 11.05 23.69
C LYS A 190 -6.28 10.13 22.91
N TYR A 191 -7.40 10.64 22.45
CA TYR A 191 -8.50 9.91 21.79
C TYR A 191 -8.49 10.06 20.26
N TYR A 192 -7.33 10.16 19.63
CA TYR A 192 -7.14 10.17 18.19
C TYR A 192 -7.01 8.74 17.63
N ILE A 193 -7.68 8.47 16.48
CA ILE A 193 -7.66 7.19 15.78
C ILE A 193 -7.61 7.42 14.27
#